data_f25adfa4b5a7f41844b7d7c0dba77053
#
_entry.id   f25adfa4b5a7f41844b7d7c0dba77053
#
_cell.length_a   1.000
_cell.length_b   1.000
_cell.length_c   1.000
_cell.angle_alpha   90.00
_cell.angle_beta   90.00
_cell.angle_gamma   90.00
#
_symmetry.space_group_name_H-M   'P 1'
#
loop_
_entity.id
_entity.type
_entity.pdbx_description
1 polymer ?
#
loop_
_entity_poly.entity_id
_entity_poly.type
_entity_poly.pdbx_seq_one_letter_code
_entity_poly.pdbx_strand_id
1 'polypeptide(L)'
;MTTEALAPLVSRGLVAAGLATEAELASQADWLSSLIELLKVRARTVDDIVHQARPYFGQSVTYDEEAVAKQWKDKDATRETLQATHDALAGVTDWTLGSTETALRAMAESRGVSPGKIFQPLRVALTGSAASPGIFDVLVVLGRDRSLARIGGAVGRLGPGSI
;
A
#
# COMPACT_ATOMS: atom_id res chain seq x y z
N MET A 1 13.23 -13.58 15.48
CA MET A 1 12.22 -14.65 15.39
C MET A 1 11.85 -14.89 13.93
N THR A 2 11.66 -16.14 13.58
CA THR A 2 11.32 -16.49 12.18
C THR A 2 9.87 -16.17 11.85
N THR A 3 9.59 -15.98 10.57
CA THR A 3 8.23 -15.76 10.11
C THR A 3 7.32 -16.93 10.49
N GLU A 4 7.82 -18.15 10.42
CA GLU A 4 7.07 -19.35 10.81
C GLU A 4 6.67 -19.32 12.28
N ALA A 5 7.57 -18.85 13.14
CA ALA A 5 7.28 -18.71 14.57
C ALA A 5 6.31 -17.55 14.86
N LEU A 6 6.42 -16.47 14.09
CA LEU A 6 5.58 -15.29 14.24
C LEU A 6 4.15 -15.47 13.71
N ALA A 7 3.98 -16.27 12.66
CA ALA A 7 2.69 -16.38 11.99
C ALA A 7 1.50 -16.73 12.91
N PRO A 8 1.59 -17.73 13.81
CA PRO A 8 0.48 -18.01 14.72
C PRO A 8 0.18 -16.87 15.67
N LEU A 9 1.22 -16.17 16.14
CA LEU A 9 1.07 -15.07 17.08
C LEU A 9 0.44 -13.86 16.41
N VAL A 10 0.90 -13.54 15.20
CA VAL A 10 0.34 -12.44 14.41
C VAL A 10 -1.09 -12.75 14.03
N SER A 11 -1.39 -13.98 13.62
CA SER A 11 -2.76 -14.39 13.27
C SER A 11 -3.72 -14.15 14.44
N ARG A 12 -3.34 -14.55 15.64
CA ARG A 12 -4.17 -14.32 16.84
C ARG A 12 -4.38 -12.83 17.07
N GLY A 13 -3.34 -12.03 16.91
CA GLY A 13 -3.44 -10.58 17.08
C GLY A 13 -4.35 -9.94 16.04
N LEU A 14 -4.29 -10.39 14.80
CA LEU A 14 -5.14 -9.88 13.73
C LEU A 14 -6.61 -10.21 13.95
N VAL A 15 -6.88 -11.43 14.39
CA VAL A 15 -8.25 -11.85 14.72
C VAL A 15 -8.78 -11.06 15.92
N ALA A 16 -7.97 -10.91 16.97
CA ALA A 16 -8.35 -10.13 18.15
C ALA A 16 -8.61 -8.66 17.82
N ALA A 17 -7.88 -8.10 16.86
CA ALA A 17 -8.07 -6.73 16.40
C ALA A 17 -9.25 -6.56 15.43
N GLY A 18 -9.89 -7.66 15.04
CA GLY A 18 -11.02 -7.61 14.11
C GLY A 18 -10.63 -7.35 12.67
N LEU A 19 -9.36 -7.54 12.31
CA LEU A 19 -8.88 -7.27 10.95
C LEU A 19 -9.14 -8.42 9.99
N ALA A 20 -9.21 -9.65 10.49
CA ALA A 20 -9.43 -10.84 9.68
C ALA A 20 -10.00 -11.95 10.56
N THR A 21 -10.56 -12.98 9.92
CA THR A 21 -11.01 -14.20 10.61
C THR A 21 -9.93 -15.28 10.49
N GLU A 22 -10.02 -16.29 11.35
CA GLU A 22 -9.11 -17.43 11.29
C GLU A 22 -9.18 -18.12 9.92
N ALA A 23 -10.39 -18.28 9.39
CA ALA A 23 -10.61 -18.93 8.08
C ALA A 23 -9.95 -18.13 6.95
N GLU A 24 -10.08 -16.81 6.96
CA GLU A 24 -9.45 -15.95 5.97
C GLU A 24 -7.94 -16.07 6.01
N LEU A 25 -7.35 -16.03 7.21
CA LEU A 25 -5.89 -16.12 7.37
C LEU A 25 -5.37 -17.50 6.96
N ALA A 26 -6.11 -18.55 7.27
CA ALA A 26 -5.74 -19.91 6.88
C ALA A 26 -5.74 -20.07 5.36
N SER A 27 -6.70 -19.47 4.67
CA SER A 27 -6.78 -19.52 3.20
C SER A 27 -5.73 -18.68 2.51
N GLN A 28 -5.09 -17.74 3.23
CA GLN A 28 -4.11 -16.81 2.70
C GLN A 28 -2.76 -16.93 3.42
N ALA A 29 -2.40 -18.14 3.82
CA ALA A 29 -1.19 -18.38 4.63
C ALA A 29 0.09 -17.86 3.96
N ASP A 30 0.24 -18.08 2.65
CA ASP A 30 1.42 -17.62 1.92
C ASP A 30 1.48 -16.09 1.85
N TRP A 31 0.34 -15.46 1.62
CA TRP A 31 0.26 -14.00 1.61
C TRP A 31 0.58 -13.42 2.99
N LEU A 32 0.04 -14.04 4.04
CA LEU A 32 0.32 -13.61 5.42
C LEU A 32 1.80 -13.72 5.72
N SER A 33 2.45 -14.81 5.32
CA SER A 33 3.89 -14.97 5.51
C SER A 33 4.67 -13.87 4.81
N SER A 34 4.30 -13.52 3.58
CA SER A 34 4.93 -12.42 2.84
C SER A 34 4.74 -11.09 3.55
N LEU A 35 3.56 -10.83 4.08
CA LEU A 35 3.27 -9.62 4.83
C LEU A 35 4.12 -9.55 6.11
N ILE A 36 4.21 -10.62 6.85
CA ILE A 36 5.02 -10.68 8.07
C ILE A 36 6.50 -10.45 7.76
N GLU A 37 7.02 -11.10 6.70
CA GLU A 37 8.41 -10.88 6.27
C GLU A 37 8.68 -9.40 5.99
N LEU A 38 7.73 -8.73 5.38
CA LEU A 38 7.85 -7.32 5.04
C LEU A 38 7.82 -6.44 6.30
N LEU A 39 6.90 -6.71 7.22
CA LEU A 39 6.66 -5.85 8.39
C LEU A 39 7.61 -6.10 9.54
N LYS A 40 8.09 -7.32 9.73
CA LYS A 40 8.91 -7.67 10.90
C LYS A 40 10.23 -6.89 10.97
N VAL A 41 10.72 -6.41 9.85
CA VAL A 41 11.98 -5.67 9.75
C VAL A 41 11.93 -4.39 10.61
N ARG A 42 10.76 -3.75 10.69
CA ARG A 42 10.57 -2.50 11.43
C ARG A 42 9.81 -2.67 12.73
N ALA A 43 9.47 -3.90 13.08
CA ALA A 43 8.68 -4.19 14.27
C ALA A 43 9.58 -4.73 15.38
N ARG A 44 9.25 -4.39 16.62
CA ARG A 44 9.94 -4.92 17.81
C ARG A 44 9.11 -5.99 18.49
N THR A 45 7.79 -5.92 18.37
CA THR A 45 6.85 -6.82 19.04
C THR A 45 5.83 -7.35 18.04
N VAL A 46 5.11 -8.39 18.44
CA VAL A 46 3.98 -8.92 17.68
C VAL A 46 2.90 -7.84 17.52
N ASP A 47 2.65 -7.07 18.58
CA ASP A 47 1.67 -5.99 18.52
C ASP A 47 2.06 -4.92 17.49
N ASP A 48 3.36 -4.63 17.34
CA ASP A 48 3.85 -3.72 16.30
C ASP A 48 3.50 -4.26 14.91
N ILE A 49 3.70 -5.54 14.68
CA ILE A 49 3.38 -6.17 13.40
C ILE A 49 1.88 -6.06 13.11
N VAL A 50 1.04 -6.37 14.10
CA VAL A 50 -0.41 -6.29 13.96
C VAL A 50 -0.85 -4.86 13.64
N HIS A 51 -0.29 -3.88 14.34
CA HIS A 51 -0.60 -2.49 14.11
C HIS A 51 -0.18 -2.05 12.70
N GLN A 52 1.02 -2.40 12.27
CA GLN A 52 1.53 -2.07 10.95
C GLN A 52 0.79 -2.82 9.83
N ALA A 53 0.16 -3.94 10.14
CA ALA A 53 -0.59 -4.74 9.18
C ALA A 53 -1.96 -4.14 8.82
N ARG A 54 -2.50 -3.24 9.65
CA ARG A 54 -3.85 -2.69 9.46
C ARG A 54 -4.12 -2.18 8.05
N PRO A 55 -3.21 -1.39 7.42
CA PRO A 55 -3.47 -0.86 6.08
C PRO A 55 -3.62 -1.94 4.99
N TYR A 56 -3.17 -3.15 5.24
CA TYR A 56 -3.19 -4.23 4.24
C TYR A 56 -4.46 -5.06 4.26
N PHE A 57 -5.39 -4.74 5.17
CA PHE A 57 -6.68 -5.42 5.27
C PHE A 57 -7.81 -4.45 4.92
N GLY A 58 -8.91 -5.00 4.40
CA GLY A 58 -10.07 -4.21 4.05
C GLY A 58 -10.02 -3.59 2.66
N GLN A 59 -11.12 -3.03 2.25
CA GLN A 59 -11.32 -2.45 0.93
C GLN A 59 -10.89 -0.98 0.87
N SER A 60 -10.96 -0.28 1.98
CA SER A 60 -10.68 1.15 2.04
C SER A 60 -9.51 1.45 2.97
N VAL A 61 -8.94 2.63 2.78
CA VAL A 61 -7.78 3.11 3.53
C VAL A 61 -8.23 4.22 4.48
N THR A 62 -7.72 4.19 5.71
CA THR A 62 -7.87 5.31 6.64
C THR A 62 -6.66 6.22 6.44
N TYR A 63 -6.93 7.47 6.05
CA TYR A 63 -5.86 8.42 5.74
C TYR A 63 -5.42 9.17 6.99
N ASP A 64 -4.09 9.23 7.19
CA ASP A 64 -3.48 10.10 8.20
C ASP A 64 -3.56 11.55 7.70
N GLU A 65 -4.17 12.43 8.48
CA GLU A 65 -4.38 13.82 8.08
C GLU A 65 -3.07 14.56 7.81
N GLU A 66 -2.04 14.33 8.61
CA GLU A 66 -0.73 14.96 8.40
C GLU A 66 -0.09 14.49 7.09
N ALA A 67 -0.20 13.20 6.78
CA ALA A 67 0.35 12.64 5.55
C ALA A 67 -0.37 13.23 4.34
N VAL A 68 -1.69 13.32 4.38
CA VAL A 68 -2.49 13.93 3.32
C VAL A 68 -2.11 15.40 3.13
N ALA A 69 -2.03 16.16 4.23
CA ALA A 69 -1.69 17.58 4.18
C ALA A 69 -0.30 17.82 3.57
N LYS A 70 0.63 16.94 3.85
CA LYS A 70 2.01 17.08 3.38
C LYS A 70 2.21 16.54 1.97
N GLN A 71 1.68 15.35 1.67
CA GLN A 71 1.95 14.65 0.42
C GLN A 71 0.92 14.92 -0.69
N TRP A 72 -0.28 15.36 -0.31
CA TRP A 72 -1.35 15.73 -1.25
C TRP A 72 -1.63 17.23 -1.19
N LYS A 73 -0.59 18.02 -0.99
CA LYS A 73 -0.69 19.46 -0.77
C LYS A 73 -1.36 20.19 -1.94
N ASP A 74 -0.93 19.87 -3.16
CA ASP A 74 -1.58 20.39 -4.38
C ASP A 74 -2.53 19.30 -4.89
N LYS A 75 -3.81 19.48 -4.63
CA LYS A 75 -4.83 18.47 -4.94
C LYS A 75 -4.92 18.15 -6.43
N ASP A 76 -4.86 19.16 -7.28
CA ASP A 76 -4.96 18.95 -8.72
C ASP A 76 -3.75 18.24 -9.27
N ALA A 77 -2.54 18.67 -8.90
CA ALA A 77 -1.30 18.03 -9.32
C ALA A 77 -1.22 16.59 -8.78
N THR A 78 -1.62 16.38 -7.53
CA THR A 78 -1.63 15.05 -6.92
C THR A 78 -2.60 14.12 -7.64
N ARG A 79 -3.81 14.61 -7.94
CA ARG A 79 -4.80 13.83 -8.68
C ARG A 79 -4.27 13.41 -10.04
N GLU A 80 -3.65 14.32 -10.78
CA GLU A 80 -3.06 14.02 -12.09
C GLU A 80 -1.95 12.98 -11.97
N THR A 81 -1.09 13.13 -10.97
CA THR A 81 0.00 12.18 -10.72
C THR A 81 -0.54 10.80 -10.38
N LEU A 82 -1.52 10.73 -9.49
CA LEU A 82 -2.11 9.44 -9.11
C LEU A 82 -2.89 8.80 -10.25
N GLN A 83 -3.58 9.59 -11.07
CA GLN A 83 -4.26 9.07 -12.25
C GLN A 83 -3.26 8.50 -13.24
N ALA A 84 -2.16 9.20 -13.51
CA ALA A 84 -1.10 8.71 -14.38
C ALA A 84 -0.45 7.45 -13.82
N THR A 85 -0.27 7.39 -12.49
CA THR A 85 0.25 6.22 -11.80
C THR A 85 -0.69 5.03 -11.96
N HIS A 86 -1.98 5.25 -11.77
CA HIS A 86 -3.00 4.22 -11.95
C HIS A 86 -2.94 3.66 -13.38
N ASP A 87 -2.89 4.53 -14.37
CA ASP A 87 -2.90 4.12 -15.77
C ASP A 87 -1.62 3.36 -16.13
N ALA A 88 -0.47 3.80 -15.64
CA ALA A 88 0.80 3.12 -15.86
C ALA A 88 0.78 1.71 -15.24
N LEU A 89 0.28 1.58 -14.02
CA LEU A 89 0.21 0.29 -13.33
C LEU A 89 -0.87 -0.61 -13.91
N ALA A 90 -1.95 -0.04 -14.42
CA ALA A 90 -3.03 -0.83 -15.04
C ALA A 90 -2.53 -1.59 -16.27
N GLY A 91 -1.49 -1.09 -16.93
CA GLY A 91 -0.86 -1.75 -18.07
C GLY A 91 0.12 -2.86 -17.70
N VAL A 92 0.44 -3.02 -16.42
CA VAL A 92 1.36 -4.06 -15.96
C VAL A 92 0.61 -5.38 -15.84
N THR A 93 1.01 -6.37 -16.64
CA THR A 93 0.34 -7.69 -16.66
C THR A 93 0.96 -8.66 -15.66
N ASP A 94 2.27 -8.61 -15.47
CA ASP A 94 3.01 -9.45 -14.54
C ASP A 94 3.37 -8.61 -13.31
N TRP A 95 2.63 -8.78 -12.22
CA TRP A 95 2.71 -7.90 -11.05
C TRP A 95 3.86 -8.33 -10.13
N THR A 96 5.04 -7.78 -10.39
CA THR A 96 6.27 -8.09 -9.64
C THR A 96 6.94 -6.80 -9.17
N LEU A 97 7.95 -6.93 -8.29
CA LEU A 97 8.77 -5.79 -7.88
C LEU A 97 9.40 -5.12 -9.10
N GLY A 98 10.00 -5.89 -9.98
CA GLY A 98 10.69 -5.36 -11.15
C GLY A 98 9.76 -4.69 -12.14
N SER A 99 8.64 -5.30 -12.47
CA SER A 99 7.72 -4.75 -13.48
C SER A 99 7.01 -3.50 -12.98
N THR A 100 6.62 -3.46 -11.71
CA THR A 100 6.00 -2.26 -11.13
C THR A 100 7.01 -1.12 -11.03
N GLU A 101 8.24 -1.42 -10.64
CA GLU A 101 9.32 -0.43 -10.58
C GLU A 101 9.61 0.16 -11.96
N THR A 102 9.76 -0.70 -12.97
CA THR A 102 10.01 -0.28 -14.34
C THR A 102 8.90 0.65 -14.84
N ALA A 103 7.66 0.30 -14.59
CA ALA A 103 6.51 1.10 -15.03
C ALA A 103 6.51 2.49 -14.39
N LEU A 104 6.75 2.57 -13.08
CA LEU A 104 6.71 3.84 -12.37
C LEU A 104 7.92 4.72 -12.67
N ARG A 105 9.09 4.13 -12.84
CA ARG A 105 10.29 4.90 -13.21
C ARG A 105 10.19 5.44 -14.64
N ALA A 106 9.63 4.65 -15.56
CA ALA A 106 9.38 5.10 -16.92
C ALA A 106 8.37 6.27 -16.95
N MET A 107 7.34 6.18 -16.11
CA MET A 107 6.36 7.24 -15.97
C MET A 107 6.99 8.52 -15.45
N ALA A 108 7.83 8.42 -14.41
CA ALA A 108 8.54 9.57 -13.84
C ALA A 108 9.41 10.24 -14.89
N GLU A 109 10.16 9.47 -15.66
CA GLU A 109 11.01 9.97 -16.73
C GLU A 109 10.19 10.66 -17.81
N SER A 110 9.11 10.03 -18.24
CA SER A 110 8.20 10.58 -19.25
C SER A 110 7.60 11.92 -18.82
N ARG A 111 7.30 12.08 -17.54
CA ARG A 111 6.73 13.31 -17.01
C ARG A 111 7.78 14.34 -16.58
N GLY A 112 9.05 13.98 -16.63
CA GLY A 112 10.14 14.88 -16.25
C GLY A 112 10.17 15.21 -14.76
N VAL A 113 9.72 14.27 -13.91
CA VAL A 113 9.71 14.46 -12.44
C VAL A 113 10.58 13.42 -11.76
N SER A 114 11.05 13.74 -10.56
CA SER A 114 11.81 12.79 -9.76
C SER A 114 10.88 11.69 -9.25
N PRO A 115 11.36 10.43 -9.14
CA PRO A 115 10.52 9.32 -8.67
C PRO A 115 9.88 9.58 -7.31
N GLY A 116 10.55 10.26 -6.41
CA GLY A 116 10.02 10.57 -5.07
C GLY A 116 8.72 11.36 -5.11
N LYS A 117 8.55 12.23 -6.10
CA LYS A 117 7.32 13.01 -6.27
C LYS A 117 6.12 12.14 -6.64
N ILE A 118 6.37 10.95 -7.16
CA ILE A 118 5.33 9.97 -7.45
C ILE A 118 5.13 9.05 -6.26
N PHE A 119 6.23 8.57 -5.68
CA PHE A 119 6.20 7.53 -4.64
C PHE A 119 5.56 8.02 -3.34
N GLN A 120 5.81 9.26 -2.94
CA GLN A 120 5.26 9.76 -1.67
C GLN A 120 3.74 9.90 -1.69
N PRO A 121 3.12 10.57 -2.67
CA PRO A 121 1.65 10.60 -2.72
C PRO A 121 1.05 9.21 -2.96
N LEU A 122 1.73 8.35 -3.71
CA LEU A 122 1.28 6.98 -3.94
C LEU A 122 1.25 6.18 -2.64
N ARG A 123 2.26 6.34 -1.79
CA ARG A 123 2.33 5.66 -0.50
C ARG A 123 1.13 5.98 0.37
N VAL A 124 0.73 7.25 0.41
CA VAL A 124 -0.46 7.68 1.13
C VAL A 124 -1.72 7.08 0.52
N ALA A 125 -1.81 7.04 -0.81
CA ALA A 125 -2.96 6.44 -1.49
C ALA A 125 -3.12 4.96 -1.16
N LEU A 126 -2.01 4.23 -1.04
CA LEU A 126 -2.02 2.79 -0.79
C LEU A 126 -2.20 2.42 0.68
N THR A 127 -1.58 3.16 1.59
CA THR A 127 -1.54 2.80 3.02
C THR A 127 -2.18 3.82 3.94
N GLY A 128 -2.46 5.01 3.45
CA GLY A 128 -2.99 6.11 4.26
C GLY A 128 -1.92 6.84 5.06
N SER A 129 -0.66 6.40 4.99
CA SER A 129 0.45 6.93 5.78
C SER A 129 1.64 7.26 4.89
N ALA A 130 2.44 8.23 5.31
CA ALA A 130 3.69 8.55 4.64
C ALA A 130 4.83 7.60 5.05
N ALA A 131 4.63 6.83 6.11
CA ALA A 131 5.60 5.84 6.58
C ALA A 131 5.12 4.44 6.24
N SER A 132 5.91 3.69 5.47
CA SER A 132 5.59 2.31 5.09
C SER A 132 6.87 1.60 4.64
N PRO A 133 6.81 0.29 4.42
CA PRO A 133 7.87 -0.42 3.70
C PRO A 133 8.08 0.18 2.30
N GLY A 134 9.05 -0.35 1.56
CA GLY A 134 9.32 0.11 0.19
C GLY A 134 8.07 0.07 -0.68
N ILE A 135 7.89 1.09 -1.51
CA ILE A 135 6.64 1.25 -2.27
C ILE A 135 6.33 0.06 -3.19
N PHE A 136 7.36 -0.56 -3.78
CA PHE A 136 7.16 -1.71 -4.65
C PHE A 136 6.79 -2.96 -3.87
N ASP A 137 7.33 -3.11 -2.65
CA ASP A 137 6.91 -4.18 -1.74
C ASP A 137 5.44 -4.03 -1.36
N VAL A 138 5.01 -2.81 -1.07
CA VAL A 138 3.62 -2.51 -0.76
C VAL A 138 2.70 -2.88 -1.93
N LEU A 139 3.08 -2.50 -3.15
CA LEU A 139 2.31 -2.81 -4.35
C LEU A 139 2.16 -4.32 -4.55
N VAL A 140 3.24 -5.06 -4.37
CA VAL A 140 3.21 -6.52 -4.56
C VAL A 140 2.38 -7.21 -3.49
N VAL A 141 2.53 -6.81 -2.22
CA VAL A 141 1.76 -7.41 -1.13
C VAL A 141 0.27 -7.11 -1.25
N LEU A 142 -0.10 -5.88 -1.61
CA LEU A 142 -1.51 -5.53 -1.83
C LEU A 142 -2.09 -6.26 -3.05
N GLY A 143 -1.27 -6.48 -4.06
CA GLY A 143 -1.71 -7.06 -5.31
C GLY A 143 -2.25 -6.01 -6.28
N ARG A 144 -2.38 -6.40 -7.54
CA ARG A 144 -2.78 -5.48 -8.62
C ARG A 144 -4.16 -4.85 -8.37
N ASP A 145 -5.17 -5.67 -8.15
CA ASP A 145 -6.55 -5.19 -8.07
C ASP A 145 -6.76 -4.24 -6.90
N ARG A 146 -6.24 -4.61 -5.73
CA ARG A 146 -6.36 -3.78 -4.53
C ARG A 146 -5.56 -2.49 -4.67
N SER A 147 -4.36 -2.56 -5.23
CA SER A 147 -3.54 -1.38 -5.47
C SER A 147 -4.25 -0.39 -6.40
N LEU A 148 -4.77 -0.88 -7.52
CA LEU A 148 -5.49 -0.03 -8.48
C LEU A 148 -6.77 0.56 -7.88
N ALA A 149 -7.50 -0.22 -7.09
CA ALA A 149 -8.71 0.26 -6.43
C ALA A 149 -8.40 1.38 -5.45
N ARG A 150 -7.32 1.25 -4.68
CA ARG A 150 -6.92 2.27 -3.71
C ARG A 150 -6.42 3.55 -4.38
N ILE A 151 -5.68 3.44 -5.46
CA ILE A 151 -5.23 4.61 -6.22
C ILE A 151 -6.46 5.31 -6.82
N GLY A 152 -7.38 4.55 -7.41
CA GLY A 152 -8.62 5.10 -7.96
C GLY A 152 -9.47 5.79 -6.91
N GLY A 153 -9.55 5.22 -5.71
CA GLY A 153 -10.24 5.82 -4.59
C GLY A 153 -9.63 7.15 -4.15
N ALA A 154 -8.30 7.24 -4.15
CA ALA A 154 -7.60 8.49 -3.85
C ALA A 154 -7.86 9.55 -4.92
N VAL A 155 -7.82 9.16 -6.18
CA VAL A 155 -8.14 10.07 -7.30
C VAL A 155 -9.55 10.62 -7.13
N GLY A 156 -10.52 9.76 -6.81
CA GLY A 156 -11.89 10.18 -6.58
C GLY A 156 -12.03 11.16 -5.42
N ARG A 157 -11.29 10.93 -4.35
CA ARG A 157 -11.29 11.80 -3.18
C ARG A 157 -10.72 13.20 -3.50
N LEU A 158 -9.74 13.26 -4.41
CA LEU A 158 -9.10 14.51 -4.84
C LEU A 158 -9.81 15.17 -6.01
N GLY A 159 -10.81 14.52 -6.57
CA GLY A 159 -11.48 14.99 -7.78
C GLY A 159 -12.31 16.24 -7.56
N PRO A 160 -12.61 16.98 -8.65
CA PRO A 160 -13.43 18.19 -8.56
C PRO A 160 -14.87 17.91 -8.12
N GLY A 161 -15.31 16.66 -8.22
CA GLY A 161 -16.63 16.24 -7.75
C GLY A 161 -16.77 16.17 -6.24
N SER A 162 -15.73 16.47 -5.50
CA SER A 162 -15.76 16.49 -4.03
C SER A 162 -16.43 17.75 -3.49
N ILE A 163 -17.13 18.42 -4.30
CA ILE A 163 -17.93 19.58 -3.92
C ILE A 163 -19.05 19.13 -2.99
#